data_516ef2a244a1971363df995b1e7c2e52
#
_entry.id   516ef2a244a1971363df995b1e7c2e52
#
_cell.length_a   1.000
_cell.length_b   1.000
_cell.length_c   1.000
_cell.angle_alpha   90.00
_cell.angle_beta   90.00
_cell.angle_gamma   90.00
#
_symmetry.space_group_name_H-M   'P 1'
#
loop_
_entity.id
_entity.type
_entity.pdbx_description
1 polymer ?
#
loop_
_entity_poly.entity_id
_entity_poly.type
_entity_poly.pdbx_seq_one_letter_code
_entity_poly.pdbx_strand_id
1 'polypeptide(L)'
;ECSMGLVSFLKISMYNDLIRNEDQLKTNLIIRAFAGERNEVNTVDGDTYEFDHDACRAVDSFQVLDADSSQQDAIVLSQRGISFVMQGPPGTGKSQTITNIIAQALADGKKILFVSEKMAALDVVYRRLTDVHLEDFCLSLHSHKANKKEILDQLGANLNLQRIKVKDEEIAKLTRLDMIREQLKAYVHDIHQTIMPLEMSLYEVYGAILELGSLPDI
;
A
#
# COMPACT_ATOMS: atom_id res chain seq x y z
N GLU A 1 -15.21 9.07 -49.60
CA GLU A 1 -14.00 9.80 -49.18
C GLU A 1 -12.96 8.79 -48.68
N CYS A 2 -11.81 8.71 -49.36
CA CYS A 2 -10.65 7.92 -48.86
C CYS A 2 -9.73 8.86 -48.09
N SER A 3 -9.57 8.66 -46.79
CA SER A 3 -8.56 9.36 -45.99
C SER A 3 -7.37 8.45 -45.75
N MET A 4 -6.17 8.89 -46.15
CA MET A 4 -4.91 8.24 -45.75
C MET A 4 -4.43 8.87 -44.46
N GLY A 5 -4.29 8.05 -43.39
CA GLY A 5 -3.73 8.46 -42.13
C GLY A 5 -2.48 7.65 -41.79
N LEU A 6 -1.47 8.28 -41.16
CA LEU A 6 -0.34 7.59 -40.57
C LEU A 6 -0.83 6.84 -39.31
N VAL A 7 -0.87 5.51 -39.38
CA VAL A 7 -1.28 4.67 -38.27
C VAL A 7 -0.03 4.19 -37.51
N SER A 8 0.04 4.48 -36.22
CA SER A 8 1.14 4.00 -35.36
C SER A 8 1.05 2.50 -35.14
N PHE A 9 2.04 1.75 -35.63
CA PHE A 9 2.10 0.27 -35.52
C PHE A 9 2.13 -0.26 -34.07
N LEU A 10 2.53 0.55 -33.11
CA LEU A 10 2.54 0.18 -31.68
C LEU A 10 1.15 -0.17 -31.14
N LYS A 11 0.10 0.59 -31.54
CA LYS A 11 -1.28 0.33 -31.13
C LYS A 11 -1.86 -0.95 -31.75
N ILE A 12 -1.39 -1.33 -32.94
CA ILE A 12 -1.82 -2.58 -33.60
C ILE A 12 -1.33 -3.80 -32.83
N SER A 13 -0.12 -3.76 -32.28
CA SER A 13 0.40 -4.84 -31.46
C SER A 13 -0.46 -5.07 -30.20
N MET A 14 -0.85 -4.00 -29.51
CA MET A 14 -1.74 -4.06 -28.34
C MET A 14 -3.13 -4.59 -28.72
N TYR A 15 -3.69 -4.13 -29.84
CA TYR A 15 -4.98 -4.61 -30.34
C TYR A 15 -4.96 -6.10 -30.66
N ASN A 16 -3.93 -6.57 -31.35
CA ASN A 16 -3.76 -8.00 -31.66
C ASN A 16 -3.59 -8.85 -30.40
N ASP A 17 -2.92 -8.32 -29.38
CA ASP A 17 -2.75 -9.00 -28.09
C ASP A 17 -4.10 -9.14 -27.36
N LEU A 18 -4.92 -8.09 -27.34
CA LEU A 18 -6.27 -8.13 -26.78
C LEU A 18 -7.15 -9.19 -27.48
N ILE A 19 -7.12 -9.25 -28.83
CA ILE A 19 -7.88 -10.25 -29.57
C ILE A 19 -7.41 -11.68 -29.28
N ARG A 20 -6.09 -11.89 -29.21
CA ARG A 20 -5.54 -13.22 -28.92
C ARG A 20 -5.89 -13.73 -27.51
N ASN A 21 -6.07 -12.81 -26.57
CA ASN A 21 -6.37 -13.13 -25.18
C ASN A 21 -7.84 -12.86 -24.80
N GLU A 22 -8.73 -12.71 -25.78
CA GLU A 22 -10.13 -12.33 -25.58
C GLU A 22 -10.85 -13.22 -24.55
N ASP A 23 -10.66 -14.54 -24.62
CA ASP A 23 -11.29 -15.48 -23.69
C ASP A 23 -10.79 -15.30 -22.25
N GLN A 24 -9.50 -15.02 -22.07
CA GLN A 24 -8.94 -14.74 -20.75
C GLN A 24 -9.44 -13.40 -20.20
N LEU A 25 -9.58 -12.39 -21.06
CA LEU A 25 -10.10 -11.08 -20.69
C LEU A 25 -11.57 -11.20 -20.23
N LYS A 26 -12.39 -11.95 -20.94
CA LYS A 26 -13.81 -12.19 -20.60
C LYS A 26 -14.00 -12.94 -19.28
N THR A 27 -13.04 -13.75 -18.86
CA THR A 27 -13.12 -14.50 -17.60
C THR A 27 -12.54 -13.72 -16.41
N ASN A 28 -11.78 -12.65 -16.64
CA ASN A 28 -11.16 -11.87 -15.58
C ASN A 28 -12.19 -10.97 -14.86
N LEU A 29 -12.37 -11.19 -13.56
CA LEU A 29 -13.39 -10.48 -12.76
C LEU A 29 -13.19 -8.96 -12.73
N ILE A 30 -11.94 -8.47 -12.68
CA ILE A 30 -11.63 -7.04 -12.64
C ILE A 30 -12.00 -6.39 -13.97
N ILE A 31 -11.68 -7.03 -15.09
CA ILE A 31 -12.01 -6.52 -16.43
C ILE A 31 -13.53 -6.48 -16.63
N ARG A 32 -14.24 -7.51 -16.17
CA ARG A 32 -15.70 -7.56 -16.20
C ARG A 32 -16.33 -6.44 -15.34
N ALA A 33 -15.75 -6.16 -14.17
CA ALA A 33 -16.18 -5.04 -13.33
C ALA A 33 -15.98 -3.68 -14.03
N PHE A 34 -14.85 -3.47 -14.71
CA PHE A 34 -14.63 -2.28 -15.54
C PHE A 34 -15.60 -2.19 -16.73
N ALA A 35 -16.04 -3.32 -17.27
CA ALA A 35 -17.06 -3.37 -18.32
C ALA A 35 -18.49 -3.11 -17.78
N GLY A 36 -18.67 -2.90 -16.49
CA GLY A 36 -19.94 -2.58 -15.86
C GLY A 36 -20.71 -3.79 -15.32
N GLU A 37 -20.12 -4.98 -15.33
CA GLU A 37 -20.75 -6.12 -14.69
C GLU A 37 -20.60 -6.03 -13.17
N ARG A 38 -21.71 -6.16 -12.43
CA ARG A 38 -21.70 -6.26 -10.97
C ARG A 38 -21.28 -7.68 -10.57
N ASN A 39 -20.00 -7.91 -10.51
CA ASN A 39 -19.43 -9.18 -10.05
C ASN A 39 -18.92 -9.04 -8.62
N GLU A 40 -18.78 -10.16 -7.94
CA GLU A 40 -18.11 -10.28 -6.64
C GLU A 40 -16.59 -10.06 -6.78
N VAL A 41 -16.19 -8.87 -7.24
CA VAL A 41 -14.81 -8.42 -7.06
C VAL A 41 -14.66 -8.16 -5.57
N ASN A 42 -13.62 -8.69 -4.98
CA ASN A 42 -13.29 -8.44 -3.57
C ASN A 42 -12.95 -6.95 -3.39
N THR A 43 -13.98 -6.13 -3.28
CA THR A 43 -13.90 -4.68 -3.09
C THR A 43 -14.48 -4.34 -1.73
N VAL A 44 -13.88 -3.38 -1.07
CA VAL A 44 -14.36 -2.82 0.20
C VAL A 44 -14.87 -1.43 -0.08
N ASP A 45 -16.04 -1.11 0.45
CA ASP A 45 -16.55 0.26 0.47
C ASP A 45 -15.71 1.05 1.48
N GLY A 46 -14.84 1.94 0.96
CA GLY A 46 -13.85 2.65 1.78
C GLY A 46 -14.45 3.54 2.85
N ASP A 47 -15.73 3.98 2.69
CA ASP A 47 -16.41 4.85 3.64
C ASP A 47 -16.98 4.07 4.85
N THR A 48 -17.08 2.75 4.76
CA THR A 48 -17.71 1.90 5.79
C THR A 48 -16.73 0.96 6.49
N TYR A 49 -15.48 0.89 6.04
CA TYR A 49 -14.52 -0.06 6.57
C TYR A 49 -13.58 0.58 7.60
N GLU A 50 -13.81 0.25 8.86
CA GLU A 50 -12.88 0.60 9.94
C GLU A 50 -11.73 -0.42 9.98
N PHE A 51 -10.51 0.09 9.76
CA PHE A 51 -9.31 -0.71 9.87
C PHE A 51 -8.79 -0.69 11.31
N ASP A 52 -8.64 -1.86 11.91
CA ASP A 52 -7.76 -1.99 13.06
C ASP A 52 -6.29 -2.05 12.59
N HIS A 53 -5.64 -0.89 12.56
CA HIS A 53 -4.22 -0.76 12.17
C HIS A 53 -3.28 -1.51 13.11
N ASP A 54 -3.72 -1.73 14.35
CA ASP A 54 -2.95 -2.42 15.36
C ASP A 54 -3.10 -3.96 15.27
N ALA A 55 -3.98 -4.46 14.42
CA ALA A 55 -4.11 -5.91 14.19
C ALA A 55 -2.90 -6.49 13.44
N CYS A 56 -2.11 -5.66 12.74
CA CYS A 56 -0.90 -6.11 12.06
C CYS A 56 0.29 -6.03 13.01
N ARG A 57 0.98 -7.18 13.22
CA ARG A 57 2.19 -7.20 14.04
C ARG A 57 3.31 -6.40 13.37
N ALA A 58 4.17 -5.77 14.18
CA ALA A 58 5.29 -5.00 13.68
C ALA A 58 6.26 -5.84 12.83
N VAL A 59 6.41 -7.13 13.15
CA VAL A 59 7.25 -8.07 12.40
C VAL A 59 6.71 -8.39 11.01
N ASP A 60 5.42 -8.21 10.76
CA ASP A 60 4.75 -8.49 9.49
C ASP A 60 4.52 -7.21 8.67
N SER A 61 4.95 -6.04 9.19
CA SER A 61 4.83 -4.74 8.53
C SER A 61 6.18 -4.30 7.97
N PHE A 62 6.25 -4.19 6.65
CA PHE A 62 7.46 -3.81 5.91
C PHE A 62 7.34 -2.42 5.28
N GLN A 63 6.79 -1.49 6.06
CA GLN A 63 6.68 -0.09 5.67
C GLN A 63 8.05 0.57 5.70
N VAL A 64 8.44 1.22 4.60
CA VAL A 64 9.77 1.85 4.41
C VAL A 64 9.74 3.37 4.41
N LEU A 65 8.55 3.96 4.29
CA LEU A 65 8.31 5.40 4.35
C LEU A 65 7.16 5.67 5.32
N ASP A 66 7.13 6.85 5.95
CA ASP A 66 6.02 7.24 6.81
C ASP A 66 4.69 7.19 6.06
N ALA A 67 3.62 6.86 6.75
CA ALA A 67 2.28 6.82 6.19
C ALA A 67 1.26 7.35 7.20
N ASP A 68 0.31 8.15 6.73
CA ASP A 68 -0.87 8.52 7.51
C ASP A 68 -1.88 7.35 7.55
N SER A 69 -2.97 7.50 8.31
CA SER A 69 -3.97 6.44 8.48
C SER A 69 -4.60 6.01 7.16
N SER A 70 -4.95 6.95 6.27
CA SER A 70 -5.53 6.63 4.96
C SER A 70 -4.56 5.88 4.05
N GLN A 71 -3.28 6.25 4.11
CA GLN A 71 -2.22 5.55 3.38
C GLN A 71 -2.00 4.16 3.95
N GLN A 72 -2.08 4.01 5.27
CA GLN A 72 -1.98 2.72 5.95
C GLN A 72 -3.13 1.78 5.55
N ASP A 73 -4.36 2.30 5.43
CA ASP A 73 -5.50 1.54 4.90
C ASP A 73 -5.22 0.95 3.53
N ALA A 74 -4.65 1.76 2.63
CA ALA A 74 -4.30 1.31 1.28
C ALA A 74 -3.22 0.20 1.29
N ILE A 75 -2.23 0.28 2.20
CA ILE A 75 -1.20 -0.74 2.36
C ILE A 75 -1.84 -2.05 2.84
N VAL A 76 -2.69 -2.00 3.86
CA VAL A 76 -3.38 -3.17 4.42
C VAL A 76 -4.33 -3.80 3.41
N LEU A 77 -5.11 -3.01 2.66
CA LEU A 77 -5.97 -3.50 1.58
C LEU A 77 -5.17 -4.27 0.53
N SER A 78 -4.05 -3.69 0.09
CA SER A 78 -3.15 -4.32 -0.87
C SER A 78 -2.57 -5.63 -0.36
N GLN A 79 -2.16 -5.68 0.91
CA GLN A 79 -1.65 -6.89 1.57
C GLN A 79 -2.70 -8.01 1.56
N ARG A 80 -3.96 -7.67 1.84
CA ARG A 80 -5.11 -8.59 1.82
C ARG A 80 -5.56 -9.01 0.41
N GLY A 81 -4.94 -8.47 -0.64
CA GLY A 81 -5.29 -8.77 -2.04
C GLY A 81 -6.61 -8.16 -2.49
N ILE A 82 -7.04 -7.08 -1.84
CA ILE A 82 -8.26 -6.35 -2.20
C ILE A 82 -7.93 -5.36 -3.33
N SER A 83 -8.79 -5.32 -4.34
CA SER A 83 -8.68 -4.36 -5.44
C SER A 83 -9.40 -3.06 -5.08
N PHE A 84 -8.71 -1.93 -5.23
CA PHE A 84 -9.27 -0.61 -4.89
C PHE A 84 -8.75 0.49 -5.81
N VAL A 85 -9.40 1.63 -5.78
CA VAL A 85 -8.99 2.87 -6.46
C VAL A 85 -8.59 3.89 -5.42
N MET A 86 -7.35 4.37 -5.50
CA MET A 86 -6.83 5.41 -4.62
C MET A 86 -6.84 6.76 -5.34
N GLN A 87 -7.72 7.66 -4.91
CA GLN A 87 -7.76 9.03 -5.39
C GLN A 87 -7.10 9.97 -4.40
N GLY A 88 -6.42 10.98 -4.92
CA GLY A 88 -5.82 12.02 -4.08
C GLY A 88 -5.26 13.16 -4.93
N PRO A 89 -5.37 14.42 -4.49
CA PRO A 89 -4.75 15.56 -5.14
C PRO A 89 -3.22 15.43 -5.24
N PRO A 90 -2.53 16.23 -6.04
CA PRO A 90 -1.07 16.34 -5.97
C PRO A 90 -0.60 16.70 -4.57
N GLY A 91 0.47 16.06 -4.08
CA GLY A 91 1.02 16.31 -2.75
C GLY A 91 0.48 15.43 -1.61
N THR A 92 -0.54 14.60 -1.83
CA THR A 92 -1.12 13.70 -0.80
C THR A 92 -0.32 12.40 -0.56
N GLY A 93 0.93 12.33 -0.97
CA GLY A 93 1.77 11.16 -0.71
C GLY A 93 1.47 9.90 -1.54
N LYS A 94 0.69 9.97 -2.65
CA LYS A 94 0.39 8.80 -3.50
C LYS A 94 1.60 7.96 -3.87
N SER A 95 2.69 8.59 -4.30
CA SER A 95 3.91 7.86 -4.65
C SER A 95 4.59 7.22 -3.43
N GLN A 96 4.43 7.80 -2.25
CA GLN A 96 4.89 7.26 -0.97
C GLN A 96 4.09 6.00 -0.59
N THR A 97 2.78 6.08 -0.71
CA THR A 97 1.88 4.93 -0.50
C THR A 97 2.19 3.80 -1.48
N ILE A 98 2.39 4.10 -2.77
CA ILE A 98 2.77 3.11 -3.79
C ILE A 98 4.11 2.45 -3.42
N THR A 99 5.11 3.21 -2.96
CA THR A 99 6.40 2.67 -2.53
C THR A 99 6.24 1.70 -1.36
N ASN A 100 5.43 2.05 -0.35
CA ASN A 100 5.13 1.17 0.78
C ASN A 100 4.37 -0.10 0.36
N ILE A 101 3.38 0.02 -0.55
CA ILE A 101 2.66 -1.13 -1.12
C ILE A 101 3.64 -2.07 -1.83
N ILE A 102 4.57 -1.52 -2.62
CA ILE A 102 5.59 -2.32 -3.30
C ILE A 102 6.52 -3.00 -2.29
N ALA A 103 7.00 -2.28 -1.27
CA ALA A 103 7.86 -2.83 -0.23
C ALA A 103 7.18 -3.98 0.51
N GLN A 104 5.93 -3.79 0.94
CA GLN A 104 5.13 -4.82 1.60
C GLN A 104 4.93 -6.05 0.69
N ALA A 105 4.55 -5.83 -0.56
CA ALA A 105 4.32 -6.93 -1.50
C ALA A 105 5.61 -7.71 -1.86
N LEU A 106 6.77 -7.03 -1.91
CA LEU A 106 8.09 -7.68 -2.06
C LEU A 106 8.41 -8.56 -0.85
N ALA A 107 8.17 -8.07 0.36
CA ALA A 107 8.36 -8.83 1.60
C ALA A 107 7.45 -10.06 1.68
N ASP A 108 6.21 -9.93 1.18
CA ASP A 108 5.25 -11.04 1.04
C ASP A 108 5.64 -12.02 -0.09
N GLY A 109 6.76 -11.81 -0.80
CA GLY A 109 7.22 -12.65 -1.91
C GLY A 109 6.38 -12.53 -3.18
N LYS A 110 5.58 -11.47 -3.32
CA LYS A 110 4.72 -11.22 -4.47
C LYS A 110 5.49 -10.62 -5.63
N LYS A 111 5.05 -10.91 -6.87
CA LYS A 111 5.51 -10.24 -8.08
C LYS A 111 4.62 -9.05 -8.37
N ILE A 112 5.22 -7.86 -8.56
CA ILE A 112 4.50 -6.62 -8.74
C ILE A 112 4.76 -6.09 -10.15
N LEU A 113 3.70 -5.65 -10.81
CA LEU A 113 3.78 -4.90 -12.07
C LEU A 113 3.24 -3.49 -11.82
N PHE A 114 4.12 -2.50 -11.88
CA PHE A 114 3.73 -1.08 -11.82
C PHE A 114 3.71 -0.49 -13.23
N VAL A 115 2.56 0.00 -13.66
CA VAL A 115 2.34 0.53 -15.01
C VAL A 115 1.92 2.00 -14.94
N SER A 116 2.53 2.83 -15.78
CA SER A 116 2.13 4.22 -15.96
C SER A 116 2.30 4.65 -17.40
N GLU A 117 1.40 5.50 -17.91
CA GLU A 117 1.52 6.11 -19.23
C GLU A 117 2.71 7.08 -19.27
N LYS A 118 2.95 7.82 -18.18
CA LYS A 118 4.00 8.85 -18.10
C LYS A 118 5.25 8.29 -17.43
N MET A 119 6.37 8.37 -18.16
CA MET A 119 7.70 7.98 -17.65
C MET A 119 8.06 8.69 -16.35
N ALA A 120 7.75 9.99 -16.23
CA ALA A 120 8.02 10.76 -15.02
C ALA A 120 7.39 10.15 -13.74
N ALA A 121 6.23 9.49 -13.85
CA ALA A 121 5.60 8.82 -12.72
C ALA A 121 6.35 7.52 -12.33
N LEU A 122 6.86 6.78 -13.32
CA LEU A 122 7.73 5.61 -13.09
C LEU A 122 9.03 6.04 -12.39
N ASP A 123 9.67 7.10 -12.88
CA ASP A 123 10.93 7.63 -12.33
C ASP A 123 10.79 8.08 -10.87
N VAL A 124 9.65 8.69 -10.50
CA VAL A 124 9.39 9.12 -9.12
C VAL A 124 9.32 7.92 -8.18
N VAL A 125 8.59 6.87 -8.56
CA VAL A 125 8.46 5.66 -7.73
C VAL A 125 9.80 4.91 -7.69
N TYR A 126 10.49 4.75 -8.83
CA TYR A 126 11.79 4.09 -8.89
C TYR A 126 12.83 4.80 -8.02
N ARG A 127 12.90 6.14 -8.06
CA ARG A 127 13.80 6.93 -7.20
C ARG A 127 13.51 6.70 -5.72
N ARG A 128 12.23 6.69 -5.31
CA ARG A 128 11.86 6.39 -3.92
C ARG A 128 12.27 4.98 -3.49
N LEU A 129 12.15 3.99 -4.37
CA LEU A 129 12.63 2.64 -4.11
C LEU A 129 14.15 2.57 -3.98
N THR A 130 14.87 3.36 -4.78
CA THR A 130 16.34 3.52 -4.68
C THR A 130 16.74 4.18 -3.36
N ASP A 131 16.02 5.23 -2.93
CA ASP A 131 16.30 5.93 -1.67
C ASP A 131 16.18 5.01 -0.44
N VAL A 132 15.39 3.95 -0.54
CA VAL A 132 15.20 2.92 0.51
C VAL A 132 15.91 1.59 0.20
N HIS A 133 16.83 1.58 -0.77
CA HIS A 133 17.65 0.42 -1.17
C HIS A 133 16.85 -0.81 -1.63
N LEU A 134 15.77 -0.58 -2.35
CA LEU A 134 14.94 -1.63 -2.98
C LEU A 134 15.11 -1.71 -4.50
N GLU A 135 16.02 -0.94 -5.10
CA GLU A 135 16.27 -0.91 -6.55
C GLU A 135 16.68 -2.26 -7.11
N ASP A 136 17.39 -3.06 -6.33
CA ASP A 136 17.86 -4.39 -6.74
C ASP A 136 16.72 -5.38 -7.02
N PHE A 137 15.53 -5.12 -6.46
CA PHE A 137 14.32 -5.92 -6.71
C PHE A 137 13.49 -5.39 -7.87
N CYS A 138 13.92 -4.30 -8.52
CA CYS A 138 13.18 -3.62 -9.55
C CYS A 138 13.79 -3.84 -10.92
N LEU A 139 12.95 -4.13 -11.91
CA LEU A 139 13.33 -4.15 -13.32
C LEU A 139 12.61 -3.03 -14.05
N SER A 140 13.35 -2.03 -14.51
CA SER A 140 12.81 -0.88 -15.23
C SER A 140 12.72 -1.19 -16.72
N LEU A 141 11.49 -1.28 -17.26
CA LEU A 141 11.24 -1.57 -18.68
C LEU A 141 10.64 -0.34 -19.35
N HIS A 142 11.43 0.35 -20.19
CA HIS A 142 10.97 1.49 -20.98
C HIS A 142 10.70 1.08 -22.42
N SER A 143 9.52 1.39 -22.94
CA SER A 143 9.03 0.95 -24.26
C SER A 143 9.92 1.34 -25.45
N HIS A 144 10.74 2.40 -25.34
CA HIS A 144 11.53 2.94 -26.46
C HIS A 144 13.05 2.98 -26.22
N LYS A 145 13.55 2.67 -25.03
CA LYS A 145 14.97 2.79 -24.67
C LYS A 145 15.53 1.59 -23.90
N ALA A 146 14.74 0.54 -23.71
CA ALA A 146 15.23 -0.64 -23.01
C ALA A 146 16.36 -1.28 -23.82
N ASN A 147 17.61 -1.01 -23.41
CA ASN A 147 18.78 -1.67 -23.95
C ASN A 147 18.82 -3.09 -23.39
N LYS A 148 18.74 -4.09 -24.26
CA LYS A 148 18.80 -5.51 -23.87
C LYS A 148 20.01 -5.80 -22.97
N LYS A 149 21.13 -5.10 -23.20
CA LYS A 149 22.34 -5.26 -22.39
C LYS A 149 22.13 -4.77 -20.96
N GLU A 150 21.53 -3.60 -20.76
CA GLU A 150 21.23 -3.04 -19.43
C GLU A 150 20.32 -3.95 -18.62
N ILE A 151 19.28 -4.52 -19.26
CA ILE A 151 18.38 -5.48 -18.63
C ILE A 151 19.15 -6.74 -18.19
N LEU A 152 20.02 -7.28 -19.04
CA LEU A 152 20.82 -8.46 -18.71
C LEU A 152 21.83 -8.18 -17.62
N ASP A 153 22.43 -6.98 -17.62
CA ASP A 153 23.38 -6.56 -16.59
C ASP A 153 22.69 -6.41 -15.22
N GLN A 154 21.47 -5.81 -15.18
CA GLN A 154 20.66 -5.73 -13.96
C GLN A 154 20.26 -7.12 -13.44
N LEU A 155 19.79 -8.00 -14.30
CA LEU A 155 19.45 -9.38 -13.92
C LEU A 155 20.68 -10.14 -13.40
N GLY A 156 21.85 -9.93 -14.04
CA GLY A 156 23.12 -10.52 -13.60
C GLY A 156 23.57 -10.02 -12.23
N ALA A 157 23.40 -8.72 -11.96
CA ALA A 157 23.69 -8.13 -10.65
C ALA A 157 22.79 -8.74 -9.56
N ASN A 158 21.49 -8.86 -9.84
CA ASN A 158 20.52 -9.40 -8.89
C ASN A 158 20.77 -10.88 -8.53
N LEU A 159 21.29 -11.69 -9.48
CA LEU A 159 21.66 -13.08 -9.22
C LEU A 159 22.84 -13.21 -8.23
N ASN A 160 23.66 -12.17 -8.13
CA ASN A 160 24.83 -12.15 -7.24
C ASN A 160 24.55 -11.52 -5.87
N LEU A 161 23.31 -11.09 -5.60
CA LEU A 161 22.93 -10.52 -4.31
C LEU A 161 23.09 -11.56 -3.20
N GLN A 162 23.79 -11.17 -2.13
CA GLN A 162 23.92 -11.99 -0.95
C GLN A 162 22.69 -11.84 -0.06
N ARG A 163 22.21 -12.95 0.48
CA ARG A 163 21.12 -12.92 1.46
C ARG A 163 21.61 -12.27 2.76
N ILE A 164 20.98 -11.17 3.13
CA ILE A 164 21.20 -10.53 4.42
C ILE A 164 20.42 -11.32 5.47
N LYS A 165 21.09 -11.74 6.55
CA LYS A 165 20.41 -12.36 7.69
C LYS A 165 19.94 -11.25 8.62
N VAL A 166 18.65 -11.24 8.94
CA VAL A 166 18.10 -10.36 9.98
C VAL A 166 18.69 -10.79 11.32
N LYS A 167 19.15 -9.82 12.10
CA LYS A 167 19.71 -10.07 13.42
C LYS A 167 18.60 -10.32 14.45
N ASP A 168 18.81 -11.26 15.35
CA ASP A 168 17.84 -11.59 16.42
C ASP A 168 17.49 -10.37 17.28
N GLU A 169 18.43 -9.42 17.44
CA GLU A 169 18.20 -8.16 18.16
C GLU A 169 17.14 -7.28 17.49
N GLU A 170 17.05 -7.29 16.16
CA GLU A 170 16.05 -6.51 15.43
C GLU A 170 14.66 -7.12 15.56
N ILE A 171 14.57 -8.43 15.50
CA ILE A 171 13.33 -9.17 15.77
C ILE A 171 12.84 -8.91 17.19
N ALA A 172 13.75 -8.91 18.18
CA ALA A 172 13.42 -8.60 19.57
C ALA A 172 12.87 -7.18 19.76
N LYS A 173 13.40 -6.18 19.01
CA LYS A 173 12.86 -4.80 19.04
C LYS A 173 11.43 -4.73 18.48
N LEU A 174 11.15 -5.42 17.39
CA LEU A 174 9.81 -5.47 16.80
C LEU A 174 8.81 -6.16 17.74
N THR A 175 9.22 -7.27 18.36
CA THR A 175 8.40 -7.96 19.36
C THR A 175 8.11 -7.07 20.58
N ARG A 176 9.11 -6.30 21.04
CA ARG A 176 8.92 -5.32 22.11
C ARG A 176 7.94 -4.21 21.72
N LEU A 177 7.97 -3.75 20.45
CA LEU A 177 7.02 -2.77 19.94
C LEU A 177 5.58 -3.30 20.01
N ASP A 178 5.35 -4.54 19.61
CA ASP A 178 4.03 -5.17 19.71
C ASP A 178 3.55 -5.27 21.17
N MET A 179 4.44 -5.65 22.09
CA MET A 179 4.09 -5.67 23.52
C MET A 179 3.69 -4.28 24.05
N ILE A 180 4.39 -3.22 23.64
CA ILE A 180 4.05 -1.84 24.05
C ILE A 180 2.71 -1.41 23.45
N ARG A 181 2.43 -1.76 22.20
CA ARG A 181 1.13 -1.50 21.54
C ARG A 181 -0.01 -2.16 22.32
N GLU A 182 0.12 -3.43 22.70
CA GLU A 182 -0.89 -4.12 23.48
C GLU A 182 -1.10 -3.49 24.86
N GLN A 183 -0.03 -3.05 25.52
CA GLN A 183 -0.15 -2.33 26.79
C GLN A 183 -0.89 -0.99 26.64
N LEU A 184 -0.62 -0.24 25.56
CA LEU A 184 -1.32 1.00 25.25
C LEU A 184 -2.80 0.77 24.93
N LYS A 185 -3.14 -0.28 24.19
CA LYS A 185 -4.53 -0.67 23.92
C LYS A 185 -5.28 -0.99 25.21
N ALA A 186 -4.67 -1.81 26.09
CA ALA A 186 -5.26 -2.13 27.37
C ALA A 186 -5.49 -0.87 28.22
N TYR A 187 -4.51 0.04 28.26
CA TYR A 187 -4.61 1.31 28.96
C TYR A 187 -5.76 2.19 28.42
N VAL A 188 -5.85 2.33 27.10
CA VAL A 188 -6.94 3.10 26.48
C VAL A 188 -8.29 2.46 26.74
N HIS A 189 -8.40 1.14 26.67
CA HIS A 189 -9.61 0.40 26.99
C HIS A 189 -10.05 0.67 28.44
N ASP A 190 -9.13 0.54 29.40
CA ASP A 190 -9.40 0.71 30.83
C ASP A 190 -9.85 2.14 31.17
N ILE A 191 -9.22 3.16 30.52
CA ILE A 191 -9.62 4.57 30.75
C ILE A 191 -11.03 4.85 30.21
N HIS A 192 -11.41 4.24 29.10
CA HIS A 192 -12.73 4.46 28.48
C HIS A 192 -13.81 3.48 28.95
N GLN A 193 -13.45 2.50 29.78
CA GLN A 193 -14.43 1.57 30.33
C GLN A 193 -15.37 2.28 31.32
N THR A 194 -16.66 2.10 31.13
CA THR A 194 -17.69 2.65 32.03
C THR A 194 -17.63 1.98 33.40
N ILE A 195 -17.55 2.79 34.46
CA ILE A 195 -17.47 2.33 35.85
C ILE A 195 -18.84 2.47 36.52
N MET A 196 -19.35 1.36 37.06
CA MET A 196 -20.59 1.38 37.85
C MET A 196 -20.26 1.73 39.31
N PRO A 197 -21.10 2.50 40.04
CA PRO A 197 -22.42 3.01 39.67
C PRO A 197 -22.42 4.40 38.99
N LEU A 198 -21.25 4.97 38.67
CA LEU A 198 -21.13 6.32 38.15
C LEU A 198 -21.62 6.46 36.68
N GLU A 199 -21.76 5.35 35.96
CA GLU A 199 -22.09 5.30 34.51
C GLU A 199 -21.18 6.19 33.63
N MET A 200 -19.99 6.47 34.14
CA MET A 200 -18.96 7.29 33.48
C MET A 200 -17.64 6.54 33.40
N SER A 201 -16.87 6.84 32.37
CA SER A 201 -15.49 6.35 32.24
C SER A 201 -14.54 7.22 33.07
N LEU A 202 -13.33 6.70 33.37
CA LEU A 202 -12.28 7.50 34.02
C LEU A 202 -11.95 8.76 33.19
N TYR A 203 -11.95 8.65 31.88
CA TYR A 203 -11.71 9.79 30.98
C TYR A 203 -12.76 10.89 31.18
N GLU A 204 -14.04 10.54 31.23
CA GLU A 204 -15.15 11.50 31.47
C GLU A 204 -15.08 12.10 32.87
N VAL A 205 -14.75 11.32 33.87
CA VAL A 205 -14.59 11.81 35.26
C VAL A 205 -13.43 12.84 35.33
N TYR A 206 -12.29 12.57 34.69
CA TYR A 206 -11.20 13.55 34.64
C TYR A 206 -11.60 14.81 33.88
N GLY A 207 -12.34 14.70 32.76
CA GLY A 207 -12.89 15.85 32.04
C GLY A 207 -13.78 16.71 32.93
N ALA A 208 -14.71 16.10 33.67
CA ALA A 208 -15.60 16.80 34.58
C ALA A 208 -14.84 17.49 35.74
N ILE A 209 -13.81 16.85 36.30
CA ILE A 209 -12.96 17.45 37.33
C ILE A 209 -12.22 18.69 36.81
N LEU A 210 -11.71 18.63 35.58
CA LEU A 210 -11.01 19.78 34.97
C LEU A 210 -11.96 20.95 34.71
N GLU A 211 -13.20 20.68 34.33
CA GLU A 211 -14.23 21.71 34.15
C GLU A 211 -14.59 22.39 35.50
N LEU A 212 -14.72 21.58 36.57
CA LEU A 212 -14.98 22.09 37.92
C LEU A 212 -13.80 22.93 38.48
N GLY A 213 -12.56 22.55 38.17
CA GLY A 213 -11.37 23.29 38.59
C GLY A 213 -11.24 24.69 37.96
N SER A 214 -12.06 25.03 36.95
CA SER A 214 -12.13 26.36 36.36
C SER A 214 -13.16 27.28 37.02
N LEU A 215 -13.92 26.77 38.01
CA LEU A 215 -14.85 27.57 38.78
C LEU A 215 -14.10 28.38 39.86
N PRO A 216 -14.44 29.67 40.06
CA PRO A 216 -13.83 30.47 41.12
C PRO A 216 -14.15 29.85 42.50
N ASP A 217 -13.18 29.82 43.38
CA ASP A 217 -13.38 29.44 44.78
C ASP A 217 -14.49 30.31 45.39
N ILE A 218 -15.50 29.68 45.95
CA ILE A 218 -16.65 30.34 46.61
C ILE A 218 -16.21 30.81 48.01
#